data_656086c741b4ff870a4dfc274e56a6dd
#
_entry.id   656086c741b4ff870a4dfc274e56a6dd
#
_cell.length_a   1.000
_cell.length_b   1.000
_cell.length_c   1.000
_cell.angle_alpha   90.00
_cell.angle_beta   90.00
_cell.angle_gamma   90.00
#
_symmetry.space_group_name_H-M   'P 1'
#
loop_
_entity.id
_entity.type
_entity.pdbx_description
1 polymer ?
#
loop_
_entity_poly.entity_id
_entity_poly.type
_entity_poly.pdbx_seq_one_letter_code
_entity_poly.pdbx_strand_id
1 'polypeptide(L)'
;MKRTVFFVLGLLTAIMVSAQIPYYAATVGDGKLYGYSSLKVRPGINHQETYTTFQYGLGNSFATGIDLYTGPDCAYWGTLIRYGQSLSKWFNIGAEVTPSFNLNNSFRFSYLTSALYLNGAISADRRLFWCTNTWWIVNDGSDNTFSNYEYLGYTIPLKNGHSITPMVGAIHSWKMDQDVDIATGFYYTVKNWSLYVWGNDFLKSHPRLVIGAEFVL
;
A
#
# COMPACT_ATOMS: atom_id res chain seq x y z
N MET A 1 -4.20 37.17 -11.49
CA MET A 1 -3.45 36.46 -10.46
C MET A 1 -4.20 36.20 -9.15
N LYS A 2 -4.99 37.09 -8.61
CA LYS A 2 -5.72 36.83 -7.32
C LYS A 2 -6.82 35.76 -7.40
N ARG A 3 -7.48 35.57 -8.54
CA ARG A 3 -8.55 34.56 -8.71
C ARG A 3 -8.04 33.12 -8.79
N THR A 4 -6.85 32.90 -9.33
CA THR A 4 -6.23 31.56 -9.46
C THR A 4 -5.74 31.04 -8.08
N VAL A 5 -5.27 31.95 -7.21
CA VAL A 5 -4.84 31.58 -5.85
C VAL A 5 -6.02 31.17 -4.98
N PHE A 6 -7.19 31.83 -5.12
CA PHE A 6 -8.40 31.44 -4.41
C PHE A 6 -8.97 30.10 -4.88
N PHE A 7 -8.82 29.75 -6.15
CA PHE A 7 -9.25 28.45 -6.68
C PHE A 7 -8.38 27.32 -6.16
N VAL A 8 -7.07 27.52 -6.08
CA VAL A 8 -6.11 26.55 -5.52
C VAL A 8 -6.30 26.40 -3.99
N LEU A 9 -6.52 27.50 -3.26
CA LEU A 9 -6.84 27.42 -1.83
C LEU A 9 -8.23 26.79 -1.57
N GLY A 10 -9.22 27.05 -2.41
CA GLY A 10 -10.56 26.45 -2.32
C GLY A 10 -10.55 24.93 -2.59
N LEU A 11 -9.67 24.44 -3.47
CA LEU A 11 -9.47 23.00 -3.69
C LEU A 11 -8.80 22.32 -2.46
N LEU A 12 -7.95 23.05 -1.75
CA LEU A 12 -7.24 22.52 -0.57
C LEU A 12 -8.13 22.43 0.70
N THR A 13 -9.27 23.08 0.74
CA THR A 13 -10.16 23.11 1.93
C THR A 13 -11.33 22.13 1.86
N ALA A 14 -11.59 21.49 0.72
CA ALA A 14 -12.80 20.70 0.50
C ALA A 14 -12.66 19.19 0.70
N ILE A 15 -11.46 18.65 1.03
CA ILE A 15 -11.26 17.21 1.09
C ILE A 15 -10.69 16.81 2.45
N MET A 16 -11.56 16.63 3.44
CA MET A 16 -11.23 15.80 4.61
C MET A 16 -11.36 14.32 4.21
N VAL A 17 -10.41 13.83 3.46
CA VAL A 17 -10.23 12.40 3.24
C VAL A 17 -9.08 11.97 4.13
N SER A 18 -9.29 11.02 5.02
CA SER A 18 -8.18 10.41 5.75
C SER A 18 -7.27 9.71 4.75
N ALA A 19 -5.96 9.88 4.89
CA ALA A 19 -4.99 9.14 4.12
C ALA A 19 -5.27 7.63 4.25
N GLN A 20 -5.15 6.93 3.15
CA GLN A 20 -5.49 5.52 3.09
C GLN A 20 -4.28 4.69 3.51
N ILE A 21 -4.44 3.83 4.51
CA ILE A 21 -3.39 2.87 4.86
C ILE A 21 -3.16 1.93 3.66
N PRO A 22 -1.92 1.63 3.25
CA PRO A 22 -1.61 0.83 2.05
C PRO A 22 -2.31 -0.52 1.98
N TYR A 23 -2.67 -1.06 3.11
CA TYR A 23 -3.39 -2.34 3.22
C TYR A 23 -4.91 -2.18 3.29
N TYR A 24 -5.41 -0.98 3.06
CA TYR A 24 -6.85 -0.75 3.08
C TYR A 24 -7.51 -1.32 1.83
N ALA A 25 -8.56 -2.11 1.99
CA ALA A 25 -9.20 -2.83 0.91
C ALA A 25 -10.03 -1.94 -0.03
N ALA A 26 -10.69 -0.90 0.49
CA ALA A 26 -11.51 -0.02 -0.33
C ALA A 26 -10.70 0.78 -1.35
N THR A 27 -11.34 1.25 -2.41
CA THR A 27 -10.73 2.17 -3.37
C THR A 27 -10.68 3.60 -2.84
N VAL A 28 -9.92 4.44 -3.50
CA VAL A 28 -9.73 5.85 -3.10
C VAL A 28 -10.98 6.72 -3.22
N GLY A 29 -12.02 6.22 -3.92
CA GLY A 29 -13.25 6.95 -4.21
C GLY A 29 -13.22 7.72 -5.52
N ASP A 30 -14.40 8.09 -6.01
CA ASP A 30 -14.60 8.72 -7.31
C ASP A 30 -13.86 10.05 -7.44
N GLY A 31 -13.15 10.21 -8.54
CA GLY A 31 -12.42 11.43 -8.87
C GLY A 31 -11.21 11.74 -7.99
N LYS A 32 -10.83 10.86 -7.06
CA LYS A 32 -9.71 11.07 -6.15
C LYS A 32 -8.43 10.45 -6.66
N LEU A 33 -7.32 11.08 -6.31
CA LEU A 33 -5.98 10.60 -6.58
C LEU A 33 -5.36 10.06 -5.28
N TYR A 34 -4.90 8.82 -5.30
CA TYR A 34 -4.07 8.22 -4.27
C TYR A 34 -2.64 8.08 -4.77
N GLY A 35 -1.69 8.44 -3.95
CA GLY A 35 -0.27 8.21 -4.20
C GLY A 35 0.39 7.57 -3.00
N TYR A 36 1.32 6.69 -3.27
CA TYR A 36 2.08 5.94 -2.28
C TYR A 36 3.51 5.77 -2.79
N SER A 37 4.50 6.00 -1.93
CA SER A 37 5.91 5.76 -2.28
C SER A 37 6.65 5.20 -1.06
N SER A 38 7.50 4.22 -1.28
CA SER A 38 8.34 3.62 -0.26
C SER A 38 9.77 3.40 -0.72
N LEU A 39 10.69 3.55 0.21
CA LEU A 39 12.06 3.09 0.14
C LEU A 39 12.21 1.90 1.08
N LYS A 40 12.71 0.78 0.55
CA LYS A 40 13.04 -0.42 1.31
C LYS A 40 14.55 -0.57 1.33
N VAL A 41 15.11 -0.78 2.50
CA VAL A 41 16.54 -1.01 2.70
C VAL A 41 16.76 -2.24 3.56
N ARG A 42 17.89 -2.95 3.33
CA ARG A 42 18.35 -4.03 4.20
C ARG A 42 19.68 -3.60 4.83
N PRO A 43 19.69 -3.19 6.11
CA PRO A 43 20.91 -2.83 6.80
C PRO A 43 21.93 -3.97 6.76
N GLY A 44 23.20 -3.63 6.51
CA GLY A 44 24.29 -4.61 6.43
C GLY A 44 24.56 -5.19 5.06
N ILE A 45 23.71 -4.93 4.07
CA ILE A 45 23.95 -5.26 2.66
C ILE A 45 23.55 -4.07 1.79
N ASN A 46 24.21 -3.93 0.64
CA ASN A 46 23.86 -2.87 -0.32
C ASN A 46 22.64 -3.29 -1.16
N HIS A 47 21.45 -3.24 -0.53
CA HIS A 47 20.21 -3.59 -1.18
C HIS A 47 19.15 -2.53 -0.88
N GLN A 48 18.73 -1.81 -1.93
CA GLN A 48 17.71 -0.78 -1.86
C GLN A 48 16.67 -1.01 -2.95
N GLU A 49 15.41 -0.86 -2.59
CA GLU A 49 14.27 -0.96 -3.51
C GLU A 49 13.37 0.23 -3.31
N THR A 50 12.80 0.75 -4.39
CA THR A 50 11.70 1.72 -4.30
C THR A 50 10.44 1.15 -4.92
N TYR A 51 9.31 1.52 -4.36
CA TYR A 51 8.02 1.22 -4.93
C TYR A 51 7.15 2.47 -4.86
N THR A 52 6.57 2.85 -5.97
CA THR A 52 5.69 4.02 -6.07
C THR A 52 4.45 3.63 -6.86
N THR A 53 3.27 3.96 -6.34
CA THR A 53 2.00 3.79 -7.04
C THR A 53 1.22 5.10 -7.07
N PHE A 54 0.49 5.31 -8.16
CA PHE A 54 -0.54 6.34 -8.28
C PHE A 54 -1.81 5.69 -8.78
N GLN A 55 -2.92 5.96 -8.09
CA GLN A 55 -4.24 5.41 -8.41
C GLN A 55 -5.26 6.52 -8.51
N TYR A 56 -6.12 6.44 -9.51
CA TYR A 56 -7.24 7.35 -9.72
C TYR A 56 -8.56 6.60 -9.60
N GLY A 57 -9.46 7.11 -8.79
CA GLY A 57 -10.78 6.52 -8.55
C GLY A 57 -11.72 6.70 -9.75
N LEU A 58 -12.26 5.60 -10.23
CA LEU A 58 -13.25 5.50 -11.30
C LEU A 58 -14.60 5.07 -10.70
N GLY A 59 -15.29 6.01 -10.07
CA GLY A 59 -16.49 5.69 -9.29
C GLY A 59 -16.18 5.17 -7.87
N ASN A 60 -17.18 4.61 -7.22
CA ASN A 60 -17.09 4.27 -5.80
C ASN A 60 -16.34 2.95 -5.52
N SER A 61 -16.13 2.11 -6.52
CA SER A 61 -15.60 0.76 -6.33
C SER A 61 -14.41 0.41 -7.21
N PHE A 62 -14.05 1.23 -8.18
CA PHE A 62 -12.94 0.98 -9.09
C PHE A 62 -11.89 2.07 -9.00
N ALA A 63 -10.65 1.69 -9.22
CA ALA A 63 -9.55 2.59 -9.47
C ALA A 63 -8.63 2.00 -10.53
N THR A 64 -7.94 2.85 -11.24
CA THR A 64 -6.85 2.46 -12.15
C THR A 64 -5.61 3.27 -11.81
N GLY A 65 -4.45 2.79 -12.23
CA GLY A 65 -3.23 3.51 -11.92
C GLY A 65 -1.98 2.87 -12.48
N ILE A 66 -0.88 3.33 -11.97
CA ILE A 66 0.45 2.89 -12.37
C ILE A 66 1.28 2.53 -11.15
N ASP A 67 2.11 1.52 -11.31
CA ASP A 67 3.12 1.10 -10.35
C ASP A 67 4.51 1.24 -10.96
N LEU A 68 5.42 1.76 -10.17
CA LEU A 68 6.84 1.85 -10.50
C LEU A 68 7.63 1.13 -9.41
N TYR A 69 8.40 0.13 -9.80
CA TYR A 69 9.32 -0.56 -8.90
C TYR A 69 10.73 -0.42 -9.43
N THR A 70 11.69 -0.13 -8.54
CA THR A 70 13.11 -0.18 -8.86
C THR A 70 13.86 -0.97 -7.79
N GLY A 71 14.77 -1.82 -8.23
CA GLY A 71 15.71 -2.56 -7.39
C GLY A 71 17.13 -2.40 -7.92
N PRO A 72 18.12 -3.07 -7.33
CA PRO A 72 19.52 -2.91 -7.71
C PRO A 72 19.80 -3.13 -9.22
N ASP A 73 19.13 -4.11 -9.83
CA ASP A 73 19.38 -4.48 -11.23
C ASP A 73 18.09 -4.54 -12.06
N CYS A 74 17.00 -3.98 -11.56
CA CYS A 74 15.72 -4.06 -12.23
C CYS A 74 14.86 -2.80 -12.04
N ALA A 75 14.07 -2.51 -13.06
CA ALA A 75 13.04 -1.49 -13.01
C ALA A 75 11.79 -1.99 -13.74
N TYR A 76 10.63 -1.84 -13.11
CA TYR A 76 9.36 -2.30 -13.67
C TYR A 76 8.33 -1.19 -13.68
N TRP A 77 7.52 -1.20 -14.72
CA TRP A 77 6.29 -0.44 -14.85
C TRP A 77 5.11 -1.39 -14.78
N GLY A 78 4.15 -1.12 -13.92
CA GLY A 78 2.87 -1.82 -13.85
C GLY A 78 1.72 -0.89 -14.20
N THR A 79 0.66 -1.46 -14.78
CA THR A 79 -0.62 -0.77 -14.96
C THR A 79 -1.64 -1.53 -14.12
N LEU A 80 -2.22 -0.88 -13.12
CA LEU A 80 -3.12 -1.55 -12.20
C LEU A 80 -4.59 -1.24 -12.48
N ILE A 81 -5.41 -2.24 -12.22
CA ILE A 81 -6.86 -2.12 -12.05
C ILE A 81 -7.20 -2.67 -10.68
N ARG A 82 -7.91 -1.87 -9.90
CA ARG A 82 -8.31 -2.21 -8.55
C ARG A 82 -9.82 -2.10 -8.39
N TYR A 83 -10.39 -3.11 -7.76
CA TYR A 83 -11.74 -3.10 -7.23
C TYR A 83 -11.67 -3.02 -5.71
N GLY A 84 -12.57 -2.28 -5.07
CA GLY A 84 -12.66 -2.27 -3.63
C GLY A 84 -13.99 -1.70 -3.16
N GLN A 85 -14.58 -2.35 -2.17
CA GLN A 85 -15.90 -1.98 -1.66
C GLN A 85 -15.98 -2.15 -0.14
N SER A 86 -16.65 -1.20 0.50
CA SER A 86 -17.10 -1.35 1.87
C SER A 86 -18.42 -2.13 1.88
N LEU A 87 -18.38 -3.39 2.30
CA LEU A 87 -19.57 -4.24 2.42
C LEU A 87 -20.41 -3.87 3.64
N SER A 88 -19.76 -3.30 4.64
CA SER A 88 -20.40 -2.74 5.82
C SER A 88 -19.47 -1.70 6.46
N LYS A 89 -19.96 -1.01 7.50
CA LYS A 89 -19.09 -0.13 8.31
C LYS A 89 -17.96 -0.89 9.05
N TRP A 90 -18.00 -2.22 9.04
CA TRP A 90 -17.08 -3.09 9.76
C TRP A 90 -16.15 -3.89 8.85
N PHE A 91 -16.45 -3.99 7.56
CA PHE A 91 -15.75 -4.90 6.67
C PHE A 91 -15.62 -4.35 5.25
N ASN A 92 -14.40 -4.42 4.72
CA ASN A 92 -14.07 -4.02 3.35
C ASN A 92 -13.37 -5.17 2.62
N ILE A 93 -13.61 -5.25 1.33
CA ILE A 93 -12.97 -6.18 0.40
C ILE A 93 -12.39 -5.41 -0.78
N GLY A 94 -11.26 -5.86 -1.28
CA GLY A 94 -10.65 -5.33 -2.50
C GLY A 94 -9.86 -6.38 -3.23
N ALA A 95 -9.72 -6.19 -4.54
CA ALA A 95 -8.89 -7.01 -5.41
C ALA A 95 -8.13 -6.10 -6.38
N GLU A 96 -6.97 -6.54 -6.79
CA GLU A 96 -6.10 -5.79 -7.71
C GLU A 96 -5.43 -6.74 -8.69
N VAL A 97 -5.23 -6.27 -9.91
CA VAL A 97 -4.46 -6.95 -10.94
C VAL A 97 -3.52 -5.94 -11.58
N THR A 98 -2.23 -6.29 -11.65
CA THR A 98 -1.18 -5.42 -12.17
C THR A 98 -0.23 -6.21 -13.07
N PRO A 99 -0.42 -6.21 -14.39
CA PRO A 99 0.62 -6.64 -15.33
C PRO A 99 1.82 -5.68 -15.25
N SER A 100 3.02 -6.24 -15.18
CA SER A 100 4.28 -5.51 -15.01
C SER A 100 5.26 -5.81 -16.13
N PHE A 101 5.92 -4.75 -16.60
CA PHE A 101 6.82 -4.74 -17.75
C PHE A 101 8.21 -4.28 -17.32
N ASN A 102 9.24 -4.99 -17.77
CA ASN A 102 10.62 -4.68 -17.45
C ASN A 102 11.14 -3.52 -18.31
N LEU A 103 11.47 -2.40 -17.65
CA LEU A 103 11.98 -1.19 -18.30
C LEU A 103 13.42 -1.37 -18.82
N ASN A 104 14.20 -2.25 -18.18
CA ASN A 104 15.58 -2.55 -18.58
C ASN A 104 15.66 -3.56 -19.74
N ASN A 105 14.51 -4.16 -20.12
CA ASN A 105 14.45 -5.15 -21.19
C ASN A 105 13.35 -4.79 -22.21
N SER A 106 13.53 -3.67 -22.91
CA SER A 106 12.67 -3.23 -24.00
C SER A 106 11.16 -3.24 -23.68
N PHE A 107 10.79 -2.94 -22.44
CA PHE A 107 9.39 -2.94 -21.99
C PHE A 107 8.68 -4.30 -22.18
N ARG A 108 9.43 -5.39 -22.03
CA ARG A 108 8.88 -6.75 -22.15
C ARG A 108 8.04 -7.07 -20.90
N PHE A 109 6.92 -7.79 -21.11
CA PHE A 109 6.14 -8.36 -20.00
C PHE A 109 7.05 -9.22 -19.11
N SER A 110 6.90 -9.09 -17.79
CA SER A 110 7.73 -9.77 -16.81
C SER A 110 6.91 -10.62 -15.83
N TYR A 111 5.87 -10.04 -15.25
CA TYR A 111 5.02 -10.76 -14.31
C TYR A 111 3.64 -10.10 -14.19
N LEU A 112 2.69 -10.90 -13.71
CA LEU A 112 1.35 -10.47 -13.34
C LEU A 112 1.20 -10.57 -11.84
N THR A 113 0.92 -9.47 -11.17
CA THR A 113 0.51 -9.47 -9.76
C THR A 113 -1.00 -9.49 -9.67
N SER A 114 -1.53 -10.37 -8.82
CA SER A 114 -2.92 -10.34 -8.39
C SER A 114 -2.96 -10.24 -6.87
N ALA A 115 -3.82 -9.40 -6.34
CA ALA A 115 -3.95 -9.22 -4.89
C ALA A 115 -5.39 -9.27 -4.44
N LEU A 116 -5.62 -9.83 -3.25
CA LEU A 116 -6.86 -9.77 -2.49
C LEU A 116 -6.61 -9.05 -1.19
N TYR A 117 -7.43 -8.05 -0.90
CA TYR A 117 -7.35 -7.23 0.30
C TYR A 117 -8.62 -7.41 1.12
N LEU A 118 -8.47 -7.72 2.40
CA LEU A 118 -9.57 -7.74 3.34
C LEU A 118 -9.17 -6.91 4.55
N ASN A 119 -10.07 -6.08 5.05
CA ASN A 119 -9.85 -5.42 6.33
C ASN A 119 -11.16 -5.21 7.07
N GLY A 120 -11.08 -5.22 8.38
CA GLY A 120 -12.25 -5.09 9.23
C GLY A 120 -11.95 -4.47 10.59
N ALA A 121 -12.95 -3.78 11.14
CA ALA A 121 -12.90 -3.25 12.49
C ALA A 121 -13.22 -4.36 13.50
N ILE A 122 -12.46 -4.41 14.59
CA ILE A 122 -12.64 -5.34 15.71
C ILE A 122 -13.34 -4.63 16.87
N SER A 123 -12.95 -3.38 17.17
CA SER A 123 -13.55 -2.59 18.25
C SER A 123 -14.72 -1.73 17.79
N ALA A 124 -15.65 -1.42 18.69
CA ALA A 124 -16.83 -0.62 18.40
C ALA A 124 -16.49 0.80 17.91
N ASP A 125 -15.42 1.40 18.42
CA ASP A 125 -14.88 2.68 17.98
C ASP A 125 -14.04 2.60 16.69
N ARG A 126 -13.88 1.37 16.12
CA ARG A 126 -13.12 1.04 14.92
C ARG A 126 -11.63 1.40 14.98
N ARG A 127 -11.08 1.59 16.16
CA ARG A 127 -9.66 1.88 16.34
C ARG A 127 -8.81 0.63 16.27
N LEU A 128 -9.29 -0.48 16.85
CA LEU A 128 -8.67 -1.79 16.67
C LEU A 128 -9.24 -2.42 15.40
N PHE A 129 -8.35 -2.78 14.49
CA PHE A 129 -8.71 -3.38 13.20
C PHE A 129 -7.72 -4.47 12.81
N TRP A 130 -8.14 -5.31 11.90
CA TRP A 130 -7.29 -6.28 11.22
C TRP A 130 -7.29 -6.03 9.73
N CYS A 131 -6.22 -6.43 9.07
CA CYS A 131 -6.17 -6.46 7.61
C CYS A 131 -5.33 -7.64 7.14
N THR A 132 -5.69 -8.18 5.98
CA THR A 132 -4.93 -9.21 5.30
C THR A 132 -4.81 -8.87 3.83
N ASN A 133 -3.62 -9.12 3.27
CA ASN A 133 -3.32 -8.96 1.86
C ASN A 133 -2.74 -10.26 1.36
N THR A 134 -3.39 -10.84 0.38
CA THR A 134 -2.90 -12.04 -0.30
C THR A 134 -2.40 -11.65 -1.68
N TRP A 135 -1.16 -11.97 -1.99
CA TRP A 135 -0.50 -11.65 -3.24
C TRP A 135 -0.16 -12.92 -3.98
N TRP A 136 -0.51 -12.94 -5.24
CA TRP A 136 -0.12 -14.00 -6.17
C TRP A 136 0.60 -13.37 -7.35
N ILE A 137 1.85 -13.77 -7.56
CA ILE A 137 2.70 -13.29 -8.63
C ILE A 137 2.95 -14.42 -9.59
N VAL A 138 2.51 -14.26 -10.82
CA VAL A 138 2.76 -15.17 -11.94
C VAL A 138 3.89 -14.58 -12.77
N ASN A 139 5.05 -15.24 -12.78
CA ASN A 139 6.25 -14.78 -13.45
C ASN A 139 6.38 -15.35 -14.86
N ASP A 140 6.95 -14.58 -15.78
CA ASP A 140 7.37 -15.06 -17.11
C ASP A 140 8.67 -15.86 -16.97
N GLY A 141 8.59 -17.16 -17.15
CA GLY A 141 9.75 -18.06 -17.19
C GLY A 141 10.38 -18.43 -15.83
N SER A 142 9.70 -18.13 -14.71
CA SER A 142 10.15 -18.56 -13.38
C SER A 142 8.99 -19.04 -12.50
N ASP A 143 9.31 -19.55 -11.31
CA ASP A 143 8.29 -20.02 -10.37
C ASP A 143 7.35 -18.92 -9.91
N ASN A 144 6.06 -19.25 -9.84
CA ASN A 144 5.06 -18.38 -9.27
C ASN A 144 5.24 -18.27 -7.75
N THR A 145 4.95 -17.10 -7.21
CA THR A 145 5.02 -16.84 -5.77
C THR A 145 3.66 -16.53 -5.20
N PHE A 146 3.45 -16.94 -3.97
CA PHE A 146 2.25 -16.65 -3.22
C PHE A 146 2.66 -16.16 -1.84
N SER A 147 2.12 -15.05 -1.39
CA SER A 147 2.37 -14.53 -0.06
C SER A 147 1.10 -13.98 0.58
N ASN A 148 1.00 -14.12 1.89
CA ASN A 148 -0.08 -13.57 2.69
C ASN A 148 0.50 -12.73 3.82
N TYR A 149 -0.08 -11.57 4.02
CA TYR A 149 0.29 -10.60 5.04
C TYR A 149 -0.91 -10.38 5.95
N GLU A 150 -0.77 -10.60 7.23
CA GLU A 150 -1.81 -10.44 8.22
C GLU A 150 -1.38 -9.46 9.30
N TYR A 151 -2.19 -8.44 9.57
CA TYR A 151 -1.85 -7.39 10.52
C TYR A 151 -3.01 -7.06 11.45
N LEU A 152 -2.64 -6.72 12.69
CA LEU A 152 -3.48 -6.01 13.65
C LEU A 152 -2.95 -4.60 13.81
N GLY A 153 -3.85 -3.63 13.80
CA GLY A 153 -3.51 -2.23 14.00
C GLY A 153 -4.44 -1.55 15.01
N TYR A 154 -3.92 -0.54 15.69
CA TYR A 154 -4.69 0.26 16.62
C TYR A 154 -4.45 1.74 16.35
N THR A 155 -5.50 2.48 16.00
CA THR A 155 -5.41 3.93 15.73
C THR A 155 -5.56 4.73 17.01
N ILE A 156 -4.53 5.48 17.36
CA ILE A 156 -4.47 6.40 18.50
C ILE A 156 -4.65 7.81 17.97
N PRO A 157 -5.83 8.44 18.20
CA PRO A 157 -6.04 9.83 17.81
C PRO A 157 -5.19 10.75 18.69
N LEU A 158 -4.59 11.74 18.07
CA LEU A 158 -3.82 12.80 18.69
C LEU A 158 -4.57 14.14 18.58
N LYS A 159 -4.01 15.20 19.13
CA LYS A 159 -4.53 16.55 18.97
C LYS A 159 -4.45 17.03 17.51
N ASN A 160 -5.29 17.99 17.14
CA ASN A 160 -5.30 18.67 15.84
C ASN A 160 -5.57 17.73 14.63
N GLY A 161 -6.30 16.63 14.84
CA GLY A 161 -6.66 15.70 13.75
C GLY A 161 -5.51 14.80 13.28
N HIS A 162 -4.45 14.71 14.05
CA HIS A 162 -3.36 13.74 13.80
C HIS A 162 -3.69 12.38 14.41
N SER A 163 -3.02 11.34 13.95
CA SER A 163 -3.09 10.01 14.57
C SER A 163 -1.78 9.24 14.41
N ILE A 164 -1.57 8.29 15.32
CA ILE A 164 -0.54 7.26 15.18
C ILE A 164 -1.25 5.91 15.15
N THR A 165 -0.84 5.06 14.21
CA THR A 165 -1.41 3.72 14.06
C THR A 165 -0.27 2.69 14.12
N PRO A 166 0.12 2.19 15.30
CA PRO A 166 1.01 1.05 15.41
C PRO A 166 0.31 -0.19 14.85
N MET A 167 1.11 -1.05 14.20
CA MET A 167 0.67 -2.30 13.62
C MET A 167 1.71 -3.39 13.85
N VAL A 168 1.23 -4.62 14.01
CA VAL A 168 2.04 -5.84 14.10
C VAL A 168 1.38 -6.93 13.29
N GLY A 169 2.16 -7.78 12.67
CA GLY A 169 1.62 -8.85 11.87
C GLY A 169 2.60 -9.96 11.52
N ALA A 170 2.09 -10.92 10.78
CA ALA A 170 2.83 -12.05 10.24
C ALA A 170 2.81 -12.02 8.70
N ILE A 171 3.89 -12.46 8.11
CA ILE A 171 4.06 -12.64 6.68
C ILE A 171 4.31 -14.11 6.41
N HIS A 172 3.52 -14.68 5.51
CA HIS A 172 3.71 -16.04 5.01
C HIS A 172 4.06 -15.96 3.52
N SER A 173 5.12 -16.64 3.12
CA SER A 173 5.49 -16.79 1.71
C SER A 173 5.63 -18.26 1.37
N TRP A 174 4.93 -18.71 0.33
CA TRP A 174 5.03 -20.07 -0.19
C TRP A 174 5.87 -20.10 -1.44
N LYS A 175 6.72 -21.10 -1.57
CA LYS A 175 7.67 -21.33 -2.67
C LYS A 175 8.91 -20.43 -2.69
N MET A 176 8.99 -19.36 -1.93
CA MET A 176 10.24 -18.59 -1.82
C MET A 176 11.09 -19.08 -0.66
N ASP A 177 10.56 -19.11 0.56
CA ASP A 177 11.29 -19.56 1.76
C ASP A 177 10.43 -20.38 2.73
N GLN A 178 9.16 -20.59 2.48
CA GLN A 178 8.19 -21.30 3.33
C GLN A 178 8.13 -20.81 4.80
N ASP A 179 8.64 -19.63 5.07
CA ASP A 179 8.82 -19.14 6.42
C ASP A 179 7.70 -18.19 6.82
N VAL A 180 7.33 -18.26 8.10
CA VAL A 180 6.56 -17.22 8.76
C VAL A 180 7.54 -16.17 9.26
N ASP A 181 7.30 -14.92 8.93
CA ASP A 181 8.07 -13.81 9.43
C ASP A 181 7.18 -12.81 10.17
N ILE A 182 7.79 -11.98 10.98
CA ILE A 182 7.11 -10.94 11.75
C ILE A 182 7.37 -9.59 11.10
N ALA A 183 6.32 -8.80 11.01
CA ALA A 183 6.40 -7.41 10.59
C ALA A 183 5.77 -6.50 11.64
N THR A 184 6.37 -5.36 11.88
CA THR A 184 5.82 -4.33 12.76
C THR A 184 6.17 -2.96 12.25
N GLY A 185 5.33 -1.98 12.55
CA GLY A 185 5.55 -0.61 12.13
C GLY A 185 4.49 0.32 12.64
N PHE A 186 4.51 1.54 12.16
CA PHE A 186 3.49 2.51 12.48
C PHE A 186 3.28 3.50 11.34
N TYR A 187 2.09 4.07 11.30
CA TYR A 187 1.71 5.19 10.47
C TYR A 187 1.52 6.43 11.34
N TYR A 188 2.02 7.54 10.89
CA TYR A 188 1.70 8.87 11.42
C TYR A 188 0.88 9.61 10.37
N THR A 189 -0.40 9.85 10.67
CA THR A 189 -1.35 10.45 9.73
C THR A 189 -1.68 11.88 10.11
N VAL A 190 -1.65 12.76 9.12
CA VAL A 190 -2.01 14.18 9.21
C VAL A 190 -2.91 14.52 8.02
N LYS A 191 -4.21 14.73 8.28
CA LYS A 191 -5.18 15.01 7.22
C LYS A 191 -5.13 13.93 6.12
N ASN A 192 -4.69 14.33 4.93
CA ASN A 192 -4.64 13.51 3.73
C ASN A 192 -3.30 12.80 3.51
N TRP A 193 -2.37 12.92 4.45
CA TRP A 193 -1.01 12.37 4.35
C TRP A 193 -0.73 11.39 5.47
N SER A 194 -0.03 10.34 5.16
CA SER A 194 0.59 9.46 6.16
C SER A 194 2.06 9.28 5.85
N LEU A 195 2.87 9.33 6.88
CA LEU A 195 4.24 8.85 6.87
C LEU A 195 4.26 7.52 7.62
N TYR A 196 5.07 6.57 7.18
CA TYR A 196 5.14 5.28 7.84
C TYR A 196 6.55 4.72 7.85
N VAL A 197 6.78 3.89 8.86
CA VAL A 197 7.99 3.09 9.02
C VAL A 197 7.58 1.67 9.35
N TRP A 198 8.14 0.71 8.62
CA TRP A 198 7.94 -0.72 8.83
C TRP A 198 9.28 -1.43 8.96
N GLY A 199 9.32 -2.42 9.85
CA GLY A 199 10.34 -3.44 9.87
C GLY A 199 9.70 -4.79 9.58
N ASN A 200 10.33 -5.60 8.74
CA ASN A 200 9.95 -6.98 8.46
C ASN A 200 11.20 -7.84 8.24
N ASP A 201 11.00 -9.13 8.00
CA ASP A 201 12.10 -10.10 7.90
C ASP A 201 12.94 -10.18 9.21
N PHE A 202 12.32 -9.98 10.39
CA PHE A 202 13.03 -9.95 11.67
C PHE A 202 13.63 -11.31 12.07
N LEU A 203 13.08 -12.39 11.55
CA LEU A 203 13.60 -13.73 11.79
C LEU A 203 14.73 -14.12 10.81
N LYS A 204 15.03 -13.23 9.85
CA LYS A 204 16.11 -13.42 8.86
C LYS A 204 17.39 -12.69 9.28
N SER A 205 18.50 -13.07 8.67
CA SER A 205 19.82 -12.48 8.96
C SER A 205 19.93 -10.99 8.62
N HIS A 206 19.12 -10.52 7.67
CA HIS A 206 19.10 -9.13 7.23
C HIS A 206 17.67 -8.58 7.26
N PRO A 207 17.20 -8.05 8.40
CA PRO A 207 15.90 -7.43 8.50
C PRO A 207 15.73 -6.31 7.48
N ARG A 208 14.51 -6.11 7.01
CA ARG A 208 14.17 -5.06 6.07
C ARG A 208 13.54 -3.89 6.81
N LEU A 209 14.03 -2.69 6.52
CA LEU A 209 13.40 -1.43 6.91
C LEU A 209 12.69 -0.83 5.70
N VAL A 210 11.45 -0.40 5.89
CA VAL A 210 10.64 0.28 4.87
C VAL A 210 10.22 1.64 5.43
N ILE A 211 10.51 2.69 4.70
CA ILE A 211 10.10 4.05 5.03
C ILE A 211 9.31 4.58 3.84
N GLY A 212 8.18 5.23 4.10
CA GLY A 212 7.41 5.75 3.00
C GLY A 212 6.39 6.79 3.41
N ALA A 213 5.69 7.26 2.38
CA ALA A 213 4.63 8.24 2.49
C ALA A 213 3.47 7.86 1.56
N GLU A 214 2.27 8.25 1.95
CA GLU A 214 1.07 8.14 1.13
C GLU A 214 0.21 9.40 1.25
N PHE A 215 -0.63 9.62 0.25
CA PHE A 215 -1.59 10.71 0.26
C PHE A 215 -2.86 10.35 -0.52
N VAL A 216 -3.94 11.06 -0.20
CA VAL A 216 -5.20 11.06 -0.97
C VAL A 216 -5.60 12.51 -1.27
N LEU A 217 -5.81 12.85 -2.54
CA LEU A 217 -6.24 14.18 -3.03
C LEU A 217 -7.60 14.12 -3.70
#